data_fea30a431358a604ca8cb4d862a11e2a
#
_entry.id   fea30a431358a604ca8cb4d862a11e2a
#
_cell.length_a   1.000
_cell.length_b   1.000
_cell.length_c   1.000
_cell.angle_alpha   90.00
_cell.angle_beta   90.00
_cell.angle_gamma   90.00
#
_symmetry.space_group_name_H-M   'P 1'
#
loop_
_entity.id
_entity.type
_entity.pdbx_description
1 polymer ?
#
loop_
_entity_poly.entity_id
_entity_poly.type
_entity_poly.pdbx_seq_one_letter_code
_entity_poly.pdbx_strand_id
1 'polypeptide(L)'
;MNKRDRLEAAINGDAAVDRVPVSLWRHFPVDDQYPDQLAAATIEFQNLYDFDFVKVTPSSSFCIRDWGASDEWRGNPEGTREYTHRVIAHADDWTRLTPLGPHKGALGDQLRALEMIRKGLPSSVPVIQTVFSPISQARNLVGADKFPSHARQHTAELKSALDAVTES
;
A
#
# COMPACT_ATOMS: atom_id res chain seq x y z
N MET A 1 23.33 11.76 -15.29
CA MET A 1 22.92 10.40 -14.84
C MET A 1 21.43 10.25 -15.09
N ASN A 2 20.94 9.10 -15.60
CA ASN A 2 19.49 8.89 -15.71
C ASN A 2 18.89 8.58 -14.31
N LYS A 3 17.55 8.54 -14.22
CA LYS A 3 16.85 8.40 -12.92
C LYS A 3 17.16 7.07 -12.23
N ARG A 4 17.20 5.97 -12.98
CA ARG A 4 17.50 4.64 -12.47
C ARG A 4 18.93 4.56 -11.95
N ASP A 5 19.89 4.97 -12.76
CA ASP A 5 21.31 4.94 -12.38
C ASP A 5 21.57 5.80 -11.14
N ARG A 6 20.90 6.95 -11.03
CA ARG A 6 21.00 7.83 -9.86
C ARG A 6 20.47 7.16 -8.60
N LEU A 7 19.30 6.51 -8.68
CA LEU A 7 18.72 5.80 -7.55
C LEU A 7 19.59 4.63 -7.12
N GLU A 8 20.07 3.82 -8.07
CA GLU A 8 20.94 2.67 -7.80
C GLU A 8 22.28 3.09 -7.20
N ALA A 9 22.91 4.14 -7.72
CA ALA A 9 24.13 4.69 -7.17
C ALA A 9 23.94 5.22 -5.73
N ALA A 10 22.83 5.90 -5.47
CA ALA A 10 22.52 6.38 -4.13
C ALA A 10 22.29 5.23 -3.14
N ILE A 11 21.58 4.17 -3.54
CA ILE A 11 21.35 2.96 -2.70
C ILE A 11 22.68 2.25 -2.39
N ASN A 12 23.59 2.19 -3.36
CA ASN A 12 24.89 1.55 -3.20
C ASN A 12 25.93 2.41 -2.46
N GLY A 13 25.57 3.66 -2.11
CA GLY A 13 26.49 4.59 -1.45
C GLY A 13 27.63 5.07 -2.37
N ASP A 14 27.38 5.13 -3.67
CA ASP A 14 28.37 5.56 -4.66
C ASP A 14 28.65 7.07 -4.52
N ALA A 15 29.92 7.41 -4.34
CA ALA A 15 30.36 8.79 -4.24
C ALA A 15 30.20 9.61 -5.55
N ALA A 16 29.99 8.95 -6.68
CA ALA A 16 29.80 9.57 -7.99
C ALA A 16 28.34 9.96 -8.30
N VAL A 17 27.43 9.84 -7.33
CA VAL A 17 26.04 10.29 -7.50
C VAL A 17 25.99 11.79 -7.78
N ASP A 18 25.32 12.19 -8.86
CA ASP A 18 25.26 13.58 -9.30
C ASP A 18 24.41 14.48 -8.39
N ARG A 19 23.39 13.94 -7.75
CA ARG A 19 22.56 14.59 -6.70
C ARG A 19 21.73 13.54 -5.95
N VAL A 20 21.18 13.90 -4.82
CA VAL A 20 20.25 13.06 -4.07
C VAL A 20 18.99 12.78 -4.92
N PRO A 21 18.60 11.52 -5.12
CA PRO A 21 17.33 11.19 -5.78
C PRO A 21 16.13 11.66 -4.93
N VAL A 22 15.13 12.25 -5.59
CA VAL A 22 13.95 12.81 -4.92
C VAL A 22 12.67 12.19 -5.48
N SER A 23 11.78 11.82 -4.60
CA SER A 23 10.39 11.48 -4.92
C SER A 23 9.46 12.04 -3.86
N LEU A 24 8.31 12.55 -4.29
CA LEU A 24 7.20 12.85 -3.41
C LEU A 24 6.02 11.97 -3.79
N TRP A 25 5.09 11.83 -2.87
CA TRP A 25 3.88 11.04 -3.06
C TRP A 25 2.68 11.72 -2.41
N ARG A 26 1.51 11.36 -2.86
CA ARG A 26 0.25 11.79 -2.26
C ARG A 26 -0.79 10.68 -2.39
N HIS A 27 -1.86 10.77 -1.62
CA HIS A 27 -3.06 10.00 -1.88
C HIS A 27 -3.86 10.60 -3.05
N PHE A 28 -4.55 9.75 -3.78
CA PHE A 28 -5.52 10.11 -4.82
C PHE A 28 -6.89 9.57 -4.38
N PRO A 29 -7.54 10.22 -3.39
CA PRO A 29 -8.84 9.75 -2.88
C PRO A 29 -9.84 9.73 -4.03
N VAL A 30 -10.66 8.70 -4.12
CA VAL A 30 -11.52 8.32 -5.24
C VAL A 30 -10.76 7.53 -6.31
N ASP A 31 -9.71 8.07 -6.92
CA ASP A 31 -8.94 7.39 -7.98
C ASP A 31 -8.27 6.10 -7.45
N ASP A 32 -7.85 6.09 -6.19
CA ASP A 32 -7.25 4.94 -5.51
C ASP A 32 -8.18 3.74 -5.31
N GLN A 33 -9.45 3.87 -5.72
CA GLN A 33 -10.44 2.79 -5.69
C GLN A 33 -10.52 1.99 -7.00
N TYR A 34 -9.94 2.52 -8.07
CA TYR A 34 -10.01 1.94 -9.41
C TYR A 34 -8.60 1.84 -10.00
N PRO A 35 -8.19 0.66 -10.52
CA PRO A 35 -6.82 0.44 -10.98
C PRO A 35 -6.40 1.36 -12.12
N ASP A 36 -7.29 1.64 -13.06
CA ASP A 36 -7.05 2.53 -14.19
C ASP A 36 -6.93 4.00 -13.77
N GLN A 37 -7.76 4.44 -12.83
CA GLN A 37 -7.74 5.80 -12.31
C GLN A 37 -6.50 6.04 -11.44
N LEU A 38 -6.15 5.11 -10.54
CA LEU A 38 -4.92 5.17 -9.77
C LEU A 38 -3.69 5.22 -10.67
N ALA A 39 -3.69 4.41 -11.73
CA ALA A 39 -2.59 4.40 -12.68
C ALA A 39 -2.49 5.74 -13.44
N ALA A 40 -3.60 6.25 -13.95
CA ALA A 40 -3.63 7.53 -14.66
C ALA A 40 -3.15 8.69 -13.78
N ALA A 41 -3.70 8.81 -12.56
CA ALA A 41 -3.33 9.85 -11.60
C ALA A 41 -1.84 9.78 -11.20
N THR A 42 -1.31 8.56 -11.00
CA THR A 42 0.10 8.35 -10.66
C THR A 42 1.03 8.75 -11.82
N ILE A 43 0.67 8.38 -13.06
CA ILE A 43 1.44 8.74 -14.26
C ILE A 43 1.41 10.26 -14.50
N GLU A 44 0.24 10.87 -14.38
CA GLU A 44 0.09 12.32 -14.53
C GLU A 44 0.93 13.08 -13.48
N PHE A 45 0.89 12.64 -12.22
CA PHE A 45 1.69 13.22 -11.15
C PHE A 45 3.19 13.12 -11.43
N GLN A 46 3.65 11.97 -11.92
CA GLN A 46 5.04 11.78 -12.33
C GLN A 46 5.41 12.69 -13.52
N ASN A 47 4.55 12.80 -14.52
CA ASN A 47 4.81 13.64 -15.69
C ASN A 47 4.84 15.13 -15.34
N LEU A 48 4.03 15.56 -14.38
CA LEU A 48 3.96 16.95 -13.94
C LEU A 48 5.21 17.39 -13.15
N TYR A 49 5.71 16.51 -12.27
CA TYR A 49 6.79 16.88 -11.34
C TYR A 49 8.15 16.28 -11.68
N ASP A 50 8.20 15.30 -12.56
CA ASP A 50 9.43 14.65 -13.05
C ASP A 50 10.37 14.10 -11.96
N PHE A 51 9.80 13.47 -10.93
CA PHE A 51 10.56 12.85 -9.83
C PHE A 51 11.53 11.76 -10.32
N ASP A 52 12.55 11.46 -9.52
CA ASP A 52 13.54 10.44 -9.84
C ASP A 52 12.98 9.02 -9.79
N PHE A 53 11.95 8.78 -9.00
CA PHE A 53 11.22 7.51 -8.94
C PHE A 53 9.78 7.75 -8.52
N VAL A 54 8.91 6.79 -8.81
CA VAL A 54 7.50 6.82 -8.44
C VAL A 54 7.29 5.95 -7.20
N LYS A 55 6.66 6.51 -6.17
CA LYS A 55 6.08 5.74 -5.07
C LYS A 55 4.57 5.61 -5.29
N VAL A 56 4.12 4.40 -5.61
CA VAL A 56 2.70 4.12 -5.75
C VAL A 56 2.03 4.08 -4.38
N THR A 57 0.96 4.86 -4.22
CA THR A 57 0.26 5.00 -2.94
C THR A 57 -1.21 4.58 -3.13
N PRO A 58 -1.54 3.30 -2.91
CA PRO A 58 -2.91 2.83 -2.90
C PRO A 58 -3.66 3.34 -1.65
N SER A 59 -4.97 3.09 -1.58
CA SER A 59 -5.72 3.28 -0.34
C SER A 59 -5.12 2.43 0.79
N SER A 60 -5.17 2.92 2.03
CA SER A 60 -4.57 2.22 3.17
C SER A 60 -5.25 0.88 3.51
N SER A 61 -6.45 0.66 2.99
CA SER A 61 -7.23 -0.57 3.19
C SER A 61 -7.04 -1.61 2.09
N PHE A 62 -6.31 -1.32 1.00
CA PHE A 62 -6.27 -2.19 -0.19
C PHE A 62 -5.89 -3.65 0.15
N CYS A 63 -4.96 -3.84 1.09
CA CYS A 63 -4.45 -5.16 1.47
C CYS A 63 -5.34 -5.94 2.45
N ILE A 64 -6.38 -5.30 3.01
CA ILE A 64 -7.29 -5.93 3.99
C ILE A 64 -8.76 -5.87 3.57
N ARG A 65 -9.05 -5.25 2.43
CA ARG A 65 -10.42 -5.07 1.93
C ARG A 65 -11.09 -6.39 1.65
N ASP A 66 -10.37 -7.36 1.10
CA ASP A 66 -10.93 -8.65 0.71
C ASP A 66 -11.25 -9.57 1.90
N TRP A 67 -10.80 -9.24 3.11
CA TRP A 67 -11.32 -9.82 4.36
C TRP A 67 -12.59 -9.14 4.85
N GLY A 68 -13.02 -8.05 4.22
CA GLY A 68 -14.26 -7.35 4.54
C GLY A 68 -14.08 -5.97 5.16
N ALA A 69 -12.86 -5.47 5.33
CA ALA A 69 -12.63 -4.11 5.79
C ALA A 69 -13.19 -3.10 4.79
N SER A 70 -13.81 -2.03 5.29
CA SER A 70 -14.26 -0.93 4.45
C SER A 70 -13.87 0.42 5.03
N ASP A 71 -13.67 1.39 4.16
CA ASP A 71 -13.36 2.77 4.50
C ASP A 71 -14.01 3.74 3.51
N GLU A 72 -14.04 5.00 3.86
CA GLU A 72 -14.48 6.08 3.00
C GLU A 72 -13.60 7.32 3.14
N TRP A 73 -13.47 8.09 2.08
CA TRP A 73 -12.86 9.41 2.14
C TRP A 73 -13.93 10.45 2.46
N ARG A 74 -13.70 11.22 3.54
CA ARG A 74 -14.63 12.26 4.03
C ARG A 74 -14.09 13.67 3.82
N GLY A 75 -13.33 13.86 2.74
CA GLY A 75 -12.81 15.18 2.38
C GLY A 75 -11.54 15.60 3.12
N ASN A 76 -10.83 14.67 3.77
CA ASN A 76 -9.53 14.98 4.38
C ASN A 76 -8.55 15.47 3.29
N PRO A 77 -7.94 16.66 3.45
CA PRO A 77 -7.07 17.24 2.43
C PRO A 77 -5.78 16.44 2.17
N GLU A 78 -5.34 15.61 3.13
CA GLU A 78 -4.22 14.69 2.94
C GLU A 78 -4.62 13.42 2.19
N GLY A 79 -5.91 13.25 1.86
CA GLY A 79 -6.45 12.08 1.16
C GLY A 79 -6.57 10.83 2.04
N THR A 80 -6.41 10.95 3.36
CA THR A 80 -6.60 9.82 4.27
C THR A 80 -8.08 9.43 4.37
N ARG A 81 -8.34 8.14 4.52
CA ARG A 81 -9.66 7.54 4.58
C ARG A 81 -9.99 7.07 6.00
N GLU A 82 -11.26 7.09 6.36
CA GLU A 82 -11.76 6.64 7.65
C GLU A 82 -12.37 5.24 7.52
N TYR A 83 -11.97 4.31 8.40
CA TYR A 83 -12.56 2.97 8.42
C TYR A 83 -14.02 3.02 8.88
N THR A 84 -14.92 2.55 8.04
CA THR A 84 -16.35 2.40 8.33
C THR A 84 -16.69 1.01 8.87
N HIS A 85 -15.90 0.00 8.52
CA HIS A 85 -15.99 -1.35 9.05
C HIS A 85 -14.61 -1.95 9.28
N ARG A 86 -14.45 -2.63 10.43
CA ARG A 86 -13.27 -3.40 10.81
C ARG A 86 -13.65 -4.87 10.98
N VAL A 87 -12.79 -5.75 10.51
CA VAL A 87 -13.07 -7.18 10.42
C VAL A 87 -13.05 -7.87 11.78
N ILE A 88 -12.17 -7.42 12.66
CA ILE A 88 -11.93 -8.05 13.96
C ILE A 88 -12.72 -7.31 15.05
N ALA A 89 -13.74 -7.96 15.58
CA ALA A 89 -14.51 -7.51 16.73
C ALA A 89 -14.17 -8.30 18.00
N HIS A 90 -13.91 -9.61 17.85
CA HIS A 90 -13.62 -10.56 18.91
C HIS A 90 -12.34 -11.35 18.60
N ALA A 91 -11.76 -12.01 19.62
CA ALA A 91 -10.52 -12.78 19.46
C ALA A 91 -10.64 -13.90 18.42
N ASP A 92 -11.78 -14.60 18.39
CA ASP A 92 -12.00 -15.71 17.45
C ASP A 92 -12.03 -15.28 15.97
N ASP A 93 -12.26 -14.00 15.70
CA ASP A 93 -12.27 -13.48 14.33
C ASP A 93 -10.88 -13.58 13.69
N TRP A 94 -9.81 -13.49 14.47
CA TRP A 94 -8.44 -13.64 14.00
C TRP A 94 -8.20 -14.99 13.33
N THR A 95 -8.78 -16.06 13.86
CA THR A 95 -8.58 -17.43 13.35
C THR A 95 -9.39 -17.72 12.09
N ARG A 96 -10.27 -16.82 11.68
CA ARG A 96 -11.06 -16.93 10.44
C ARG A 96 -10.38 -16.30 9.23
N LEU A 97 -9.30 -15.56 9.43
CA LEU A 97 -8.55 -15.01 8.31
C LEU A 97 -7.83 -16.13 7.57
N THR A 98 -8.04 -16.19 6.27
CA THR A 98 -7.34 -17.10 5.36
C THR A 98 -6.52 -16.31 4.36
N PRO A 99 -5.41 -16.88 3.83
CA PRO A 99 -4.61 -16.18 2.81
C PRO A 99 -5.46 -15.72 1.62
N LEU A 100 -5.21 -14.50 1.16
CA LEU A 100 -5.87 -13.92 0.00
C LEU A 100 -5.15 -14.29 -1.29
N GLY A 101 -5.91 -14.48 -2.36
CA GLY A 101 -5.32 -14.74 -3.68
C GLY A 101 -4.76 -13.44 -4.30
N PRO A 102 -3.47 -13.37 -4.67
CA PRO A 102 -2.83 -12.12 -5.11
C PRO A 102 -3.40 -11.56 -6.42
N HIS A 103 -4.06 -12.37 -7.22
CA HIS A 103 -4.62 -11.96 -8.53
C HIS A 103 -6.12 -11.67 -8.50
N LYS A 104 -6.74 -11.62 -7.32
CA LYS A 104 -8.19 -11.40 -7.15
C LYS A 104 -8.45 -10.19 -6.25
N GLY A 105 -9.67 -9.66 -6.32
CA GLY A 105 -10.13 -8.58 -5.46
C GLY A 105 -9.21 -7.37 -5.47
N ALA A 106 -9.06 -6.73 -4.31
CA ALA A 106 -8.27 -5.52 -4.17
C ALA A 106 -6.77 -5.72 -4.41
N LEU A 107 -6.20 -6.89 -4.08
CA LEU A 107 -4.82 -7.23 -4.41
C LEU A 107 -4.63 -7.34 -5.94
N GLY A 108 -5.55 -8.02 -6.63
CA GLY A 108 -5.53 -8.11 -8.09
C GLY A 108 -5.72 -6.76 -8.78
N ASP A 109 -6.55 -5.89 -8.23
CA ASP A 109 -6.71 -4.51 -8.70
C ASP A 109 -5.42 -3.73 -8.57
N GLN A 110 -4.71 -3.87 -7.45
CA GLN A 110 -3.43 -3.21 -7.23
C GLN A 110 -2.36 -3.72 -8.21
N LEU A 111 -2.31 -5.01 -8.49
CA LEU A 111 -1.40 -5.56 -9.50
C LEU A 111 -1.70 -4.99 -10.90
N ARG A 112 -2.99 -4.88 -11.28
CA ARG A 112 -3.37 -4.25 -12.55
C ARG A 112 -2.93 -2.78 -12.62
N ALA A 113 -3.13 -2.02 -11.54
CA ALA A 113 -2.65 -0.64 -11.46
C ALA A 113 -1.13 -0.54 -11.67
N LEU A 114 -0.36 -1.40 -11.01
CA LEU A 114 1.11 -1.45 -11.15
C LEU A 114 1.54 -1.78 -12.59
N GLU A 115 0.88 -2.74 -13.25
CA GLU A 115 1.15 -3.05 -14.66
C GLU A 115 0.89 -1.85 -15.56
N MET A 116 -0.22 -1.14 -15.35
CA MET A 116 -0.58 0.04 -16.13
C MET A 116 0.41 1.18 -15.90
N ILE A 117 0.77 1.45 -14.65
CA ILE A 117 1.80 2.44 -14.29
C ILE A 117 3.13 2.09 -14.96
N ARG A 118 3.57 0.82 -14.87
CA ARG A 118 4.84 0.40 -15.49
C ARG A 118 4.84 0.56 -17.00
N LYS A 119 3.73 0.25 -17.67
CA LYS A 119 3.56 0.43 -19.13
C LYS A 119 3.50 1.90 -19.53
N GLY A 120 2.93 2.75 -18.70
CA GLY A 120 2.76 4.19 -18.95
C GLY A 120 3.99 5.06 -18.66
N LEU A 121 5.03 4.51 -18.02
CA LEU A 121 6.24 5.25 -17.68
C LEU A 121 7.47 4.74 -18.43
N PRO A 122 8.45 5.62 -18.75
CA PRO A 122 9.74 5.18 -19.29
C PRO A 122 10.44 4.14 -18.39
N SER A 123 11.17 3.21 -18.97
CA SER A 123 11.89 2.18 -18.22
C SER A 123 12.97 2.75 -17.29
N SER A 124 13.45 3.95 -17.58
CA SER A 124 14.42 4.68 -16.74
C SER A 124 13.82 5.27 -15.46
N VAL A 125 12.49 5.29 -15.31
CA VAL A 125 11.81 5.75 -14.09
C VAL A 125 11.54 4.54 -13.19
N PRO A 126 12.26 4.38 -12.06
CA PRO A 126 11.95 3.33 -11.09
C PRO A 126 10.57 3.50 -10.46
N VAL A 127 9.93 2.39 -10.12
CA VAL A 127 8.63 2.36 -9.44
C VAL A 127 8.76 1.52 -8.19
N ILE A 128 8.31 2.04 -7.06
CA ILE A 128 8.21 1.31 -5.80
C ILE A 128 6.75 1.26 -5.33
N GLN A 129 6.37 0.13 -4.74
CA GLN A 129 5.04 -0.10 -4.17
C GLN A 129 5.08 0.08 -2.66
N THR A 130 4.06 0.75 -2.12
CA THR A 130 3.81 0.76 -0.68
C THR A 130 3.24 -0.59 -0.26
N VAL A 131 3.95 -1.30 0.61
CA VAL A 131 3.51 -2.56 1.22
C VAL A 131 3.45 -2.36 2.73
N PHE A 132 2.30 -2.66 3.33
CA PHE A 132 2.13 -2.57 4.77
C PHE A 132 2.61 -3.84 5.47
N SER A 133 3.31 -3.68 6.59
CA SER A 133 3.72 -4.84 7.38
C SER A 133 2.52 -5.62 7.91
N PRO A 134 2.64 -6.94 8.17
CA PRO A 134 1.56 -7.74 8.75
C PRO A 134 1.00 -7.15 10.05
N ILE A 135 1.86 -6.59 10.90
CA ILE A 135 1.44 -5.91 12.14
C ILE A 135 0.62 -4.65 11.85
N SER A 136 0.99 -3.86 10.85
CA SER A 136 0.20 -2.69 10.44
C SER A 136 -1.18 -3.10 9.90
N GLN A 137 -1.23 -4.18 9.13
CA GLN A 137 -2.49 -4.73 8.62
C GLN A 137 -3.36 -5.25 9.76
N ALA A 138 -2.81 -6.02 10.70
CA ALA A 138 -3.52 -6.49 11.89
C ALA A 138 -4.08 -5.31 12.72
N ARG A 139 -3.28 -4.26 12.93
CA ARG A 139 -3.75 -3.05 13.60
C ARG A 139 -4.92 -2.39 12.87
N ASN A 140 -4.90 -2.38 11.54
CA ASN A 140 -6.01 -1.83 10.75
C ASN A 140 -7.25 -2.72 10.78
N LEU A 141 -7.09 -4.05 10.85
CA LEU A 141 -8.20 -4.99 10.95
C LEU A 141 -9.01 -4.85 12.25
N VAL A 142 -8.36 -4.56 13.38
CA VAL A 142 -9.03 -4.47 14.70
C VAL A 142 -9.23 -3.05 15.20
N GLY A 143 -8.42 -2.11 14.74
CA GLY A 143 -8.38 -0.72 15.22
C GLY A 143 -7.18 -0.45 16.15
N ALA A 144 -6.67 0.77 16.04
CA ALA A 144 -5.47 1.19 16.77
C ALA A 144 -5.65 1.19 18.30
N ASP A 145 -6.85 1.49 18.75
CA ASP A 145 -7.27 1.53 20.16
C ASP A 145 -7.33 0.13 20.78
N LYS A 146 -7.82 -0.86 20.04
CA LYS A 146 -7.99 -2.24 20.52
C LYS A 146 -6.74 -3.11 20.31
N PHE A 147 -5.92 -2.80 19.30
CA PHE A 147 -4.78 -3.62 18.93
C PHE A 147 -3.84 -3.97 20.11
N PRO A 148 -3.46 -3.02 21.00
CA PRO A 148 -2.57 -3.33 22.13
C PRO A 148 -3.13 -4.36 23.12
N SER A 149 -4.45 -4.39 23.33
CA SER A 149 -5.09 -5.38 24.20
C SER A 149 -5.14 -6.75 23.54
N HIS A 150 -5.52 -6.82 22.25
CA HIS A 150 -5.51 -8.07 21.48
C HIS A 150 -4.09 -8.67 21.41
N ALA A 151 -3.08 -7.87 21.16
CA ALA A 151 -1.69 -8.34 21.09
C ALA A 151 -1.18 -8.95 22.41
N ARG A 152 -1.67 -8.47 23.57
CA ARG A 152 -1.30 -9.02 24.89
C ARG A 152 -2.14 -10.21 25.32
N GLN A 153 -3.44 -10.21 25.01
CA GLN A 153 -4.40 -11.17 25.57
C GLN A 153 -4.74 -12.31 24.61
N HIS A 154 -4.53 -12.13 23.32
CA HIS A 154 -4.93 -13.05 22.24
C HIS A 154 -3.78 -13.31 21.26
N THR A 155 -2.59 -13.58 21.83
CA THR A 155 -1.35 -13.72 21.05
C THR A 155 -1.38 -14.90 20.08
N ALA A 156 -2.02 -16.03 20.48
CA ALA A 156 -2.07 -17.22 19.63
C ALA A 156 -2.98 -17.00 18.39
N GLU A 157 -4.14 -16.41 18.62
CA GLU A 157 -5.11 -16.08 17.57
C GLU A 157 -4.54 -15.02 16.62
N LEU A 158 -3.92 -13.98 17.17
CA LEU A 158 -3.23 -12.95 16.39
C LEU A 158 -2.10 -13.54 15.55
N LYS A 159 -1.31 -14.48 16.10
CA LYS A 159 -0.24 -15.13 15.35
C LYS A 159 -0.78 -15.88 14.13
N SER A 160 -1.86 -16.64 14.30
CA SER A 160 -2.54 -17.33 13.17
C SER A 160 -2.95 -16.34 12.07
N ALA A 161 -3.50 -15.18 12.46
CA ALA A 161 -3.85 -14.13 11.52
C ALA A 161 -2.64 -13.54 10.80
N LEU A 162 -1.54 -13.31 11.52
CA LEU A 162 -0.31 -12.78 10.93
C LEU A 162 0.31 -13.75 9.92
N ASP A 163 0.20 -15.06 10.14
CA ASP A 163 0.61 -16.08 9.18
C ASP A 163 -0.23 -15.95 7.89
N ALA A 164 -1.57 -15.87 8.00
CA ALA A 164 -2.45 -15.67 6.84
C ALA A 164 -2.19 -14.35 6.09
N VAL A 165 -1.92 -13.26 6.82
CA VAL A 165 -1.57 -11.96 6.23
C VAL A 165 -0.23 -12.01 5.49
N THR A 166 0.73 -12.77 6.03
CA THR A 166 2.08 -12.88 5.43
C THR A 166 2.08 -13.71 4.14
N GLU A 167 1.15 -14.69 4.06
CA GLU A 167 0.97 -15.54 2.88
C GLU A 167 0.16 -14.87 1.76
N SER A 168 -0.50 -13.73 2.05
CA SER A 168 -1.30 -12.97 1.09
C SER A 168 -0.47 -11.99 0.29
#